data_ba46562729ae2b558256b7605b216e3f
#
_entry.id   ba46562729ae2b558256b7605b216e3f
#
_cell.length_a   1.000
_cell.length_b   1.000
_cell.length_c   1.000
_cell.angle_alpha   90.00
_cell.angle_beta   90.00
_cell.angle_gamma   90.00
#
_symmetry.space_group_name_H-M   'P 1'
#
loop_
_entity.id
_entity.type
_entity.pdbx_description
1 polymer ?
#
loop_
_entity_poly.entity_id
_entity_poly.type
_entity_poly.pdbx_seq_one_letter_code
_entity_poly.pdbx_strand_id
1 'polypeptide(L)'
;HERGFVLPTQRRGIVTVGPVLAVQRDPVGLLQRERSLSTPQHIHIHPRTVRLGTVLHGVLRDIEGAVTQDLSSSDVAFHALREYVPGDDRRNVHWRTTARTGRLMVRQFEETRRSSLLVLLSTRQDDYAGEEDFETAVSIACSLAMDAIQDGREVRFITQIGALPTSSALRMLDTSCLLSTGEDDFGCDLLVRHACTAHPDASIVVLVTGQQVDRAVLARARGFAPLPMVTVALRA
;
A
#
# COMPACT_ATOMS: atom_id res chain seq x y z
N HIS A 1 -26.23 -6.01 -35.20
CA HIS A 1 -24.86 -6.51 -35.40
C HIS A 1 -24.03 -6.08 -34.21
N GLU A 2 -23.61 -7.02 -33.41
CA GLU A 2 -22.57 -6.81 -32.39
C GLU A 2 -21.22 -6.69 -33.09
N ARG A 3 -20.47 -5.65 -32.77
CA ARG A 3 -19.06 -5.51 -33.17
C ARG A 3 -18.22 -5.42 -31.91
N GLY A 4 -17.34 -6.42 -31.71
CA GLY A 4 -16.35 -6.41 -30.67
C GLY A 4 -15.10 -5.64 -31.11
N PHE A 5 -14.45 -4.97 -30.18
CA PHE A 5 -13.13 -4.39 -30.35
C PHE A 5 -12.22 -4.80 -29.18
N VAL A 6 -10.94 -4.90 -29.45
CA VAL A 6 -9.96 -5.28 -28.44
C VAL A 6 -9.27 -4.03 -27.94
N LEU A 7 -9.26 -3.85 -26.62
CA LEU A 7 -8.52 -2.77 -25.98
C LEU A 7 -7.05 -3.21 -25.76
N PRO A 8 -6.08 -2.33 -26.03
CA PRO A 8 -4.69 -2.60 -25.65
C PRO A 8 -4.56 -2.53 -24.12
N THR A 9 -4.27 -3.68 -23.50
CA THR A 9 -4.11 -3.79 -22.04
C THR A 9 -2.67 -4.07 -21.61
N GLN A 10 -1.72 -3.75 -22.48
CA GLN A 10 -0.30 -4.05 -22.23
C GLN A 10 0.32 -3.14 -21.18
N ARG A 11 -0.19 -1.91 -21.04
CA ARG A 11 0.25 -0.92 -20.07
C ARG A 11 -0.93 -0.47 -19.21
N ARG A 12 -0.68 -0.19 -17.94
CA ARG A 12 -1.68 0.43 -17.07
C ARG A 12 -2.03 1.83 -17.56
N GLY A 13 -3.23 2.26 -17.23
CA GLY A 13 -3.69 3.59 -17.63
C GLY A 13 -5.20 3.70 -17.64
N ILE A 14 -5.69 4.82 -18.11
CA ILE A 14 -7.12 5.07 -18.30
C ILE A 14 -7.41 5.17 -19.79
N VAL A 15 -8.23 4.25 -20.28
CA VAL A 15 -8.69 4.27 -21.65
C VAL A 15 -10.12 4.81 -21.69
N THR A 16 -10.34 5.87 -22.44
CA THR A 16 -11.67 6.44 -22.66
C THR A 16 -12.31 5.78 -23.88
N VAL A 17 -13.42 5.09 -23.66
CA VAL A 17 -14.20 4.44 -24.71
C VAL A 17 -15.47 5.23 -24.96
N GLY A 18 -15.68 5.58 -26.23
CA GLY A 18 -16.83 6.39 -26.63
C GLY A 18 -16.57 7.90 -26.70
N PRO A 19 -17.59 8.70 -26.96
CA PRO A 19 -18.97 8.31 -27.23
C PRO A 19 -19.12 7.53 -28.55
N VAL A 20 -20.15 6.68 -28.62
CA VAL A 20 -20.58 6.08 -29.91
C VAL A 20 -21.30 7.14 -30.69
N LEU A 21 -20.81 7.42 -31.89
CA LEU A 21 -21.40 8.40 -32.80
C LEU A 21 -22.14 7.68 -33.94
N ALA A 22 -23.40 7.99 -34.14
CA ALA A 22 -24.12 7.64 -35.36
C ALA A 22 -23.93 8.76 -36.38
N VAL A 23 -23.33 8.42 -37.50
CA VAL A 23 -23.09 9.34 -38.60
C VAL A 23 -24.03 8.97 -39.75
N GLN A 24 -24.94 9.85 -40.08
CA GLN A 24 -25.84 9.74 -41.22
C GLN A 24 -25.37 10.70 -42.30
N ARG A 25 -25.10 10.19 -43.49
CA ARG A 25 -24.72 10.98 -44.65
C ARG A 25 -25.76 10.87 -45.73
N ASP A 26 -25.99 11.94 -46.45
CA ASP A 26 -26.83 11.92 -47.66
C ASP A 26 -26.10 11.17 -48.81
N PRO A 27 -26.80 10.68 -49.82
CA PRO A 27 -26.21 9.91 -50.92
C PRO A 27 -25.16 10.68 -51.74
N VAL A 28 -25.22 12.01 -51.73
CA VAL A 28 -24.33 12.89 -52.48
C VAL A 28 -23.14 13.34 -51.61
N GLY A 29 -23.18 13.09 -50.29
CA GLY A 29 -22.12 13.44 -49.37
C GLY A 29 -22.00 14.90 -48.99
N LEU A 30 -23.01 15.69 -49.30
CA LEU A 30 -23.06 17.15 -49.02
C LEU A 30 -23.55 17.48 -47.61
N LEU A 31 -24.32 16.60 -47.01
CA LEU A 31 -24.84 16.77 -45.65
C LEU A 31 -24.47 15.58 -44.77
N GLN A 32 -23.99 15.90 -43.58
CA GLN A 32 -23.66 14.92 -42.57
C GLN A 32 -24.34 15.32 -41.26
N ARG A 33 -25.03 14.37 -40.66
CA ARG A 33 -25.63 14.53 -39.34
C ARG A 33 -24.99 13.56 -38.37
N GLU A 34 -24.47 14.08 -37.28
CA GLU A 34 -23.86 13.30 -36.19
C GLU A 34 -24.80 13.31 -34.97
N ARG A 35 -24.97 12.15 -34.36
CA ARG A 35 -25.71 11.98 -33.12
C ARG A 35 -24.94 11.11 -32.17
N SER A 36 -24.64 11.62 -30.98
CA SER A 36 -24.06 10.80 -29.92
C SER A 36 -25.10 9.82 -29.37
N LEU A 37 -24.77 8.53 -29.32
CA LEU A 37 -25.62 7.45 -28.83
C LEU A 37 -25.25 7.00 -27.43
N SER A 38 -24.05 7.34 -26.95
CA SER A 38 -23.58 6.98 -25.60
C SER A 38 -22.74 8.09 -24.99
N THR A 39 -22.57 8.05 -23.68
CA THR A 39 -21.57 8.84 -22.96
C THR A 39 -20.20 8.14 -23.01
N PRO A 40 -19.09 8.90 -22.97
CA PRO A 40 -17.77 8.31 -22.80
C PRO A 40 -17.70 7.54 -21.47
N GLN A 41 -17.01 6.40 -21.50
CA GLN A 41 -16.72 5.60 -20.31
C GLN A 41 -15.22 5.49 -20.12
N HIS A 42 -14.76 5.60 -18.87
CA HIS A 42 -13.36 5.44 -18.51
C HIS A 42 -13.13 4.01 -18.00
N ILE A 43 -12.23 3.31 -18.65
CA ILE A 43 -11.82 1.95 -18.26
C ILE A 43 -10.42 2.05 -17.69
N HIS A 44 -10.26 1.63 -16.43
CA HIS A 44 -8.97 1.58 -15.75
C HIS A 44 -8.27 0.26 -16.07
N ILE A 45 -7.09 0.35 -16.64
CA ILE A 45 -6.21 -0.79 -16.87
C ILE A 45 -5.22 -0.81 -15.70
N HIS A 46 -5.46 -1.72 -14.77
CA HIS A 46 -4.66 -1.83 -13.55
C HIS A 46 -3.25 -2.36 -13.83
N PRO A 47 -2.26 -2.03 -12.96
CA PRO A 47 -0.97 -2.68 -13.01
C PRO A 47 -1.11 -4.18 -12.75
N ARG A 48 -0.18 -4.97 -13.28
CA ARG A 48 -0.15 -6.40 -12.97
C ARG A 48 0.19 -6.57 -11.49
N THR A 49 -0.65 -7.30 -10.77
CA THR A 49 -0.43 -7.62 -9.37
C THR A 49 -0.26 -9.12 -9.17
N VAL A 50 0.65 -9.48 -8.27
CA VAL A 50 0.93 -10.87 -7.92
C VAL A 50 0.66 -11.04 -6.42
N ARG A 51 0.05 -12.14 -6.04
CA ARG A 51 -0.07 -12.51 -4.63
C ARG A 51 1.31 -12.94 -4.11
N LEU A 52 1.81 -12.26 -3.11
CA LEU A 52 3.12 -12.51 -2.53
C LEU A 52 3.09 -13.62 -1.47
N GLY A 53 1.88 -13.97 -0.98
CA GLY A 53 1.61 -15.11 -0.12
C GLY A 53 2.56 -15.21 1.07
N THR A 54 3.05 -16.44 1.32
CA THR A 54 3.89 -16.76 2.47
C THR A 54 5.25 -16.05 2.50
N VAL A 55 5.76 -15.57 1.37
CA VAL A 55 7.09 -14.91 1.30
C VAL A 55 7.04 -13.56 2.00
N LEU A 56 6.03 -12.75 1.70
CA LEU A 56 5.86 -11.47 2.38
C LEU A 56 5.52 -11.66 3.86
N HIS A 57 4.66 -12.65 4.17
CA HIS A 57 4.34 -13.03 5.56
C HIS A 57 5.58 -13.44 6.34
N GLY A 58 6.50 -14.20 5.74
CA GLY A 58 7.76 -14.58 6.36
C GLY A 58 8.63 -13.37 6.67
N VAL A 59 8.89 -12.53 5.68
CA VAL A 59 9.72 -11.33 5.84
C VAL A 59 9.10 -10.35 6.84
N LEU A 60 7.79 -10.11 6.77
CA LEU A 60 7.10 -9.23 7.70
C LEU A 60 7.09 -9.83 9.12
N ARG A 61 6.90 -11.12 9.27
CA ARG A 61 6.87 -11.82 10.56
C ARG A 61 8.25 -11.90 11.20
N ASP A 62 9.31 -12.09 10.43
CA ASP A 62 10.69 -12.06 10.92
C ASP A 62 11.09 -10.65 11.40
N ILE A 63 10.56 -9.62 10.75
CA ILE A 63 10.74 -8.21 11.14
C ILE A 63 9.88 -7.87 12.36
N GLU A 64 8.64 -8.38 12.42
CA GLU A 64 7.73 -8.27 13.57
C GLU A 64 8.15 -9.13 14.76
N GLY A 65 8.95 -10.16 14.54
CA GLY A 65 9.47 -11.06 15.59
C GLY A 65 10.37 -10.38 16.62
N ALA A 66 10.76 -9.13 16.39
CA ALA A 66 11.22 -8.22 17.43
C ALA A 66 10.00 -7.59 18.12
N VAL A 67 9.19 -8.45 18.78
CA VAL A 67 8.00 -8.06 19.54
C VAL A 67 8.39 -6.97 20.54
N THR A 68 7.99 -5.76 20.26
CA THR A 68 7.94 -4.71 21.27
C THR A 68 6.84 -5.13 22.24
N GLN A 69 7.21 -5.56 23.45
CA GLN A 69 6.29 -5.90 24.55
C GLN A 69 5.66 -4.61 25.12
N ASP A 70 5.09 -3.78 24.29
CA ASP A 70 4.25 -2.67 24.73
C ASP A 70 2.82 -3.17 24.86
N LEU A 71 2.45 -3.43 26.10
CA LEU A 71 1.15 -3.94 26.52
C LEU A 71 0.18 -2.78 26.69
N SER A 72 -0.81 -2.68 25.84
CA SER A 72 -1.93 -1.75 25.99
C SER A 72 -3.23 -2.48 26.32
N SER A 73 -4.13 -1.81 27.03
CA SER A 73 -5.37 -2.38 27.55
C SER A 73 -6.57 -2.35 26.59
N SER A 74 -6.40 -1.87 25.37
CA SER A 74 -7.52 -1.54 24.49
C SER A 74 -7.76 -2.44 23.28
N ASP A 75 -6.79 -3.31 22.87
CA ASP A 75 -7.02 -4.28 21.78
C ASP A 75 -6.48 -5.66 22.16
N VAL A 76 -7.42 -6.58 22.50
CA VAL A 76 -7.16 -7.56 23.51
C VAL A 76 -7.17 -8.98 22.95
N ALA A 77 -5.98 -9.58 22.75
CA ALA A 77 -5.83 -11.02 22.85
C ALA A 77 -5.36 -11.39 24.26
N PHE A 78 -6.06 -12.30 24.94
CA PHE A 78 -5.64 -12.84 26.22
C PHE A 78 -4.33 -13.58 26.08
N HIS A 79 -3.23 -13.04 26.68
CA HIS A 79 -1.91 -13.66 26.58
C HIS A 79 -1.58 -14.50 27.81
N ALA A 80 -1.73 -13.94 29.02
CA ALA A 80 -1.33 -14.61 30.26
C ALA A 80 -2.09 -14.08 31.47
N LEU A 81 -1.99 -14.83 32.58
CA LEU A 81 -2.38 -14.37 33.91
C LEU A 81 -1.09 -14.08 34.71
N ARG A 82 -0.98 -12.87 35.26
CA ARG A 82 0.11 -12.53 36.18
C ARG A 82 -0.45 -12.07 37.53
N GLU A 83 0.38 -12.06 38.55
CA GLU A 83 -0.01 -11.50 39.84
C GLU A 83 -0.25 -9.98 39.71
N TYR A 84 -1.21 -9.50 40.42
CA TYR A 84 -1.57 -8.08 40.53
C TYR A 84 -0.42 -7.28 41.14
N VAL A 85 -0.09 -6.19 40.53
CA VAL A 85 0.86 -5.18 41.08
C VAL A 85 0.08 -3.90 41.38
N PRO A 86 0.37 -3.22 42.50
CA PRO A 86 -0.27 -1.94 42.82
C PRO A 86 -0.15 -0.95 41.64
N GLY A 87 -1.29 -0.51 41.13
CA GLY A 87 -1.38 0.33 39.93
C GLY A 87 -2.11 -0.33 38.75
N ASP A 88 -2.32 -1.65 38.79
CA ASP A 88 -3.08 -2.35 37.74
C ASP A 88 -4.58 -2.02 37.82
N ASP A 89 -5.24 -1.97 36.64
CA ASP A 89 -6.68 -1.76 36.56
C ASP A 89 -7.42 -2.99 37.11
N ARG A 90 -8.20 -2.76 38.17
CA ARG A 90 -9.01 -3.79 38.84
C ARG A 90 -10.06 -4.44 37.94
N ARG A 91 -10.45 -3.81 36.82
CA ARG A 91 -11.36 -4.37 35.82
C ARG A 91 -10.80 -5.59 35.14
N ASN A 92 -9.47 -5.69 35.07
CA ASN A 92 -8.75 -6.78 34.44
C ASN A 92 -8.48 -7.96 35.40
N VAL A 93 -8.96 -7.92 36.65
CA VAL A 93 -8.79 -9.01 37.60
C VAL A 93 -9.57 -10.25 37.16
N HIS A 94 -8.87 -11.38 37.06
CA HIS A 94 -9.49 -12.67 36.73
C HIS A 94 -9.97 -13.39 38.01
N TRP A 95 -11.17 -13.03 38.44
CA TRP A 95 -11.72 -13.46 39.70
C TRP A 95 -11.75 -14.98 39.90
N ARG A 96 -11.98 -15.73 38.84
CA ARG A 96 -12.02 -17.22 38.90
C ARG A 96 -10.66 -17.81 39.27
N THR A 97 -9.57 -17.32 38.72
CA THR A 97 -8.21 -17.76 39.06
C THR A 97 -7.79 -17.22 40.40
N THR A 98 -8.13 -15.99 40.73
CA THR A 98 -7.91 -15.37 42.03
C THR A 98 -8.54 -16.20 43.16
N ALA A 99 -9.79 -16.63 43.00
CA ALA A 99 -10.47 -17.48 43.99
C ALA A 99 -9.79 -18.86 44.14
N ARG A 100 -9.16 -19.37 43.08
CA ARG A 100 -8.54 -20.69 43.08
C ARG A 100 -7.11 -20.66 43.64
N THR A 101 -6.38 -19.58 43.39
CA THR A 101 -4.97 -19.43 43.79
C THR A 101 -4.76 -18.67 45.09
N GLY A 102 -5.81 -17.99 45.57
CA GLY A 102 -5.73 -17.11 46.73
C GLY A 102 -4.93 -15.83 46.53
N ARG A 103 -4.45 -15.57 45.32
CA ARG A 103 -3.67 -14.39 44.94
C ARG A 103 -4.41 -13.60 43.85
N LEU A 104 -4.40 -12.30 43.93
CA LEU A 104 -4.99 -11.44 42.91
C LEU A 104 -4.29 -11.66 41.58
N MET A 105 -5.00 -12.18 40.59
CA MET A 105 -4.50 -12.45 39.25
C MET A 105 -5.14 -11.48 38.26
N VAL A 106 -4.32 -10.83 37.45
CA VAL A 106 -4.75 -9.87 36.42
C VAL A 106 -4.52 -10.51 35.04
N ARG A 107 -5.50 -10.29 34.15
CA ARG A 107 -5.36 -10.64 32.75
C ARG A 107 -4.34 -9.72 32.12
N GLN A 108 -3.30 -10.29 31.58
CA GLN A 108 -2.35 -9.61 30.72
C GLN A 108 -2.82 -9.78 29.29
N PHE A 109 -3.01 -8.69 28.63
CA PHE A 109 -3.45 -8.65 27.25
C PHE A 109 -2.26 -8.32 26.36
N GLU A 110 -2.15 -9.03 25.27
CA GLU A 110 -1.20 -8.68 24.22
C GLU A 110 -1.92 -7.75 23.25
N GLU A 111 -1.39 -6.57 23.07
CA GLU A 111 -1.86 -5.68 22.01
C GLU A 111 -1.52 -6.34 20.68
N THR A 112 -2.53 -6.88 20.01
CA THR A 112 -2.39 -7.24 18.62
C THR A 112 -2.36 -5.92 17.84
N ARG A 113 -1.27 -5.15 17.93
CA ARG A 113 -1.04 -4.06 16.99
C ARG A 113 -1.19 -4.67 15.61
N ARG A 114 -2.28 -4.35 14.93
CA ARG A 114 -2.35 -4.60 13.49
C ARG A 114 -1.20 -3.86 12.90
N SER A 115 -0.19 -4.61 12.42
CA SER A 115 1.00 -3.99 11.86
C SER A 115 0.60 -3.04 10.74
N SER A 116 0.93 -1.78 10.92
CA SER A 116 0.68 -0.73 9.93
C SER A 116 1.85 -0.74 8.94
N LEU A 117 1.54 -0.99 7.67
CA LEU A 117 2.51 -1.06 6.58
C LEU A 117 2.57 0.27 5.84
N LEU A 118 3.76 0.86 5.79
CA LEU A 118 4.04 2.05 5.01
C LEU A 118 4.75 1.65 3.71
N VAL A 119 4.02 1.68 2.60
CA VAL A 119 4.54 1.42 1.26
C VAL A 119 4.92 2.75 0.62
N LEU A 120 6.18 2.90 0.28
CA LEU A 120 6.73 4.08 -0.38
C LEU A 120 7.18 3.69 -1.77
N LEU A 121 6.74 4.43 -2.78
CA LEU A 121 7.14 4.24 -4.17
C LEU A 121 7.80 5.52 -4.68
N SER A 122 9.03 5.42 -5.17
CA SER A 122 9.65 6.54 -5.86
C SER A 122 8.95 6.78 -7.19
N THR A 123 8.62 8.06 -7.46
CA THR A 123 8.11 8.53 -8.75
C THR A 123 9.16 9.35 -9.51
N ARG A 124 10.37 9.47 -8.96
CA ARG A 124 11.45 10.22 -9.59
C ARG A 124 12.00 9.46 -10.80
N GLN A 125 12.04 10.13 -11.96
CA GLN A 125 12.48 9.53 -13.22
C GLN A 125 13.93 9.04 -13.17
N ASP A 126 14.84 9.80 -12.54
CA ASP A 126 16.26 9.46 -12.41
C ASP A 126 16.54 8.20 -11.59
N ASP A 127 15.59 7.73 -10.82
CA ASP A 127 15.74 6.52 -10.01
C ASP A 127 15.63 5.23 -10.85
N TYR A 128 15.14 5.34 -12.10
CA TYR A 128 14.83 4.20 -12.98
C TYR A 128 15.67 4.24 -14.27
N ALA A 129 16.01 3.05 -14.78
CA ALA A 129 16.70 2.94 -16.05
C ALA A 129 15.77 3.22 -17.26
N GLY A 130 14.48 3.09 -17.07
CA GLY A 130 13.48 3.34 -18.10
C GLY A 130 12.05 3.15 -17.58
N GLU A 131 11.09 3.36 -18.47
CA GLU A 131 9.66 3.28 -18.16
C GLU A 131 9.23 1.87 -17.71
N GLU A 132 9.81 0.81 -18.27
CA GLU A 132 9.49 -0.58 -17.90
C GLU A 132 9.90 -0.90 -16.46
N ASP A 133 11.01 -0.34 -15.99
CA ASP A 133 11.45 -0.47 -14.59
C ASP A 133 10.46 0.21 -13.65
N PHE A 134 9.99 1.40 -14.02
CA PHE A 134 8.97 2.09 -13.25
C PHE A 134 7.65 1.31 -13.21
N GLU A 135 7.20 0.78 -14.34
CA GLU A 135 6.00 -0.06 -14.40
C GLU A 135 6.12 -1.31 -13.49
N THR A 136 7.33 -1.89 -13.45
CA THR A 136 7.61 -3.02 -12.57
C THR A 136 7.59 -2.59 -11.09
N ALA A 137 8.16 -1.43 -10.77
CA ALA A 137 8.10 -0.87 -9.41
C ALA A 137 6.66 -0.60 -8.94
N VAL A 138 5.83 -0.02 -9.80
CA VAL A 138 4.40 0.18 -9.54
C VAL A 138 3.70 -1.16 -9.29
N SER A 139 3.98 -2.16 -10.13
CA SER A 139 3.43 -3.51 -10.02
C SER A 139 3.78 -4.14 -8.66
N ILE A 140 5.03 -4.03 -8.22
CA ILE A 140 5.51 -4.54 -6.93
C ILE A 140 4.83 -3.79 -5.77
N ALA A 141 4.85 -2.45 -5.80
CA ALA A 141 4.26 -1.64 -4.74
C ALA A 141 2.74 -1.90 -4.60
N CYS A 142 2.02 -2.00 -5.72
CA CYS A 142 0.60 -2.35 -5.73
C CYS A 142 0.35 -3.77 -5.22
N SER A 143 1.22 -4.74 -5.57
CA SER A 143 1.10 -6.13 -5.09
C SER A 143 1.27 -6.20 -3.57
N LEU A 144 2.29 -5.52 -3.02
CA LEU A 144 2.54 -5.41 -1.58
C LEU A 144 1.36 -4.79 -0.83
N ALA A 145 0.88 -3.65 -1.32
CA ALA A 145 -0.22 -2.94 -0.69
C ALA A 145 -1.53 -3.74 -0.78
N MET A 146 -1.81 -4.37 -1.93
CA MET A 146 -3.01 -5.18 -2.13
C MET A 146 -3.04 -6.40 -1.20
N ASP A 147 -1.93 -7.12 -1.10
CA ASP A 147 -1.79 -8.30 -0.22
C ASP A 147 -2.02 -7.89 1.25
N ALA A 148 -1.37 -6.81 1.68
CA ALA A 148 -1.53 -6.30 3.04
C ALA A 148 -2.97 -5.82 3.35
N ILE A 149 -3.65 -5.16 2.39
CA ILE A 149 -5.06 -4.76 2.54
C ILE A 149 -5.96 -6.00 2.65
N GLN A 150 -5.72 -7.05 1.84
CA GLN A 150 -6.49 -8.29 1.89
C GLN A 150 -6.31 -9.04 3.20
N ASP A 151 -5.13 -8.94 3.82
CA ASP A 151 -4.84 -9.49 5.14
C ASP A 151 -5.42 -8.65 6.30
N GLY A 152 -6.13 -7.57 5.99
CA GLY A 152 -6.73 -6.68 6.98
C GLY A 152 -5.72 -5.82 7.74
N ARG A 153 -4.51 -5.65 7.22
CA ARG A 153 -3.50 -4.73 7.75
C ARG A 153 -3.86 -3.29 7.42
N GLU A 154 -3.45 -2.37 8.25
CA GLU A 154 -3.49 -0.96 7.91
C GLU A 154 -2.36 -0.63 6.94
N VAL A 155 -2.69 -0.05 5.78
CA VAL A 155 -1.73 0.27 4.73
C VAL A 155 -1.77 1.77 4.43
N ARG A 156 -0.59 2.37 4.33
CA ARG A 156 -0.39 3.72 3.80
C ARG A 156 0.49 3.60 2.57
N PHE A 157 0.01 4.07 1.43
CA PHE A 157 0.78 4.06 0.18
C PHE A 157 1.09 5.50 -0.22
N ILE A 158 2.37 5.86 -0.20
CA ILE A 158 2.83 7.24 -0.39
C ILE A 158 3.87 7.29 -1.51
N THR A 159 3.78 8.33 -2.32
CA THR A 159 4.73 8.66 -3.39
C THR A 159 5.17 10.11 -3.23
N GLN A 160 6.13 10.59 -4.03
CA GLN A 160 6.51 12.01 -4.05
C GLN A 160 5.33 12.91 -4.46
N ILE A 161 4.46 12.43 -5.34
CA ILE A 161 3.30 13.20 -5.83
C ILE A 161 2.08 13.13 -4.91
N GLY A 162 2.11 12.30 -3.86
CA GLY A 162 1.05 12.21 -2.87
C GLY A 162 0.72 10.80 -2.39
N ALA A 163 -0.28 10.71 -1.53
CA ALA A 163 -0.76 9.44 -0.99
C ALA A 163 -1.89 8.84 -1.84
N LEU A 164 -1.85 7.53 -2.05
CA LEU A 164 -2.91 6.79 -2.70
C LEU A 164 -3.97 6.35 -1.66
N PRO A 165 -5.26 6.29 -2.07
CA PRO A 165 -6.32 5.82 -1.19
C PRO A 165 -6.17 4.32 -0.94
N THR A 166 -6.02 3.90 0.32
CA THR A 166 -5.85 2.50 0.73
C THR A 166 -7.08 1.92 1.44
N SER A 167 -8.17 2.68 1.49
CA SER A 167 -9.45 2.22 2.07
C SER A 167 -10.05 1.02 1.33
N SER A 168 -9.68 0.79 0.07
CA SER A 168 -10.09 -0.32 -0.77
C SER A 168 -8.99 -0.62 -1.78
N ALA A 169 -8.67 -1.89 -1.97
CA ALA A 169 -7.70 -2.34 -2.97
C ALA A 169 -8.09 -1.85 -4.39
N LEU A 170 -9.38 -1.86 -4.73
CA LEU A 170 -9.84 -1.40 -6.04
C LEU A 170 -9.55 0.10 -6.24
N ARG A 171 -9.89 0.95 -5.26
CA ARG A 171 -9.62 2.40 -5.36
C ARG A 171 -8.13 2.71 -5.45
N MET A 172 -7.31 1.95 -4.72
CA MET A 172 -5.86 2.07 -4.81
C MET A 172 -5.37 1.75 -6.22
N LEU A 173 -5.85 0.64 -6.82
CA LEU A 173 -5.50 0.25 -8.18
C LEU A 173 -6.00 1.25 -9.22
N ASP A 174 -7.22 1.78 -9.09
CA ASP A 174 -7.74 2.82 -9.97
C ASP A 174 -6.85 4.07 -9.95
N THR A 175 -6.46 4.52 -8.74
CA THR A 175 -5.58 5.69 -8.59
C THR A 175 -4.18 5.40 -9.10
N SER A 176 -3.67 4.17 -8.93
CA SER A 176 -2.35 3.79 -9.43
C SER A 176 -2.23 3.86 -10.95
N CYS A 177 -3.36 3.81 -11.69
CA CYS A 177 -3.37 4.01 -13.14
C CYS A 177 -2.89 5.41 -13.57
N LEU A 178 -2.93 6.39 -12.66
CA LEU A 178 -2.52 7.79 -12.91
C LEU A 178 -1.05 8.07 -12.54
N LEU A 179 -0.37 7.12 -11.87
CA LEU A 179 1.02 7.33 -11.48
C LEU A 179 1.90 7.46 -12.74
N SER A 180 2.76 8.46 -12.73
CA SER A 180 3.78 8.68 -13.75
C SER A 180 5.09 9.09 -13.08
N THR A 181 6.20 8.87 -13.76
CA THR A 181 7.46 9.46 -13.34
C THR A 181 7.47 10.96 -13.61
N GLY A 182 8.14 11.72 -12.76
CA GLY A 182 8.32 13.15 -12.88
C GLY A 182 9.73 13.59 -12.48
N GLU A 183 10.02 14.86 -12.74
CA GLU A 183 11.20 15.56 -12.21
C GLU A 183 10.87 16.06 -10.81
N ASP A 184 10.82 15.13 -9.85
CA ASP A 184 10.51 15.46 -8.46
C ASP A 184 11.74 16.09 -7.78
N ASP A 185 11.51 17.16 -7.00
CA ASP A 185 12.57 17.96 -6.37
C ASP A 185 13.31 17.23 -5.24
N PHE A 186 12.78 16.09 -4.75
CA PHE A 186 13.37 15.39 -3.62
C PHE A 186 13.49 13.87 -3.82
N GLY A 187 14.60 13.34 -3.31
CA GLY A 187 14.93 11.91 -3.41
C GLY A 187 14.19 11.01 -2.42
N CYS A 188 14.44 9.72 -2.55
CA CYS A 188 13.87 8.68 -1.68
C CYS A 188 14.12 8.91 -0.19
N ASP A 189 15.26 9.49 0.18
CA ASP A 189 15.61 9.79 1.58
C ASP A 189 14.64 10.78 2.22
N LEU A 190 14.28 11.84 1.50
CA LEU A 190 13.30 12.81 1.97
C LEU A 190 11.88 12.25 1.94
N LEU A 191 11.54 11.39 0.96
CA LEU A 191 10.27 10.67 0.93
C LEU A 191 10.10 9.84 2.20
N VAL A 192 11.11 9.05 2.56
CA VAL A 192 11.10 8.22 3.80
C VAL A 192 10.96 9.11 5.03
N ARG A 193 11.76 10.18 5.12
CA ARG A 193 11.71 11.10 6.27
C ARG A 193 10.32 11.72 6.45
N HIS A 194 9.72 12.24 5.38
CA HIS A 194 8.40 12.85 5.43
C HIS A 194 7.32 11.84 5.82
N ALA A 195 7.35 10.66 5.19
CA ALA A 195 6.37 9.61 5.44
C ALA A 195 6.45 9.08 6.88
N CYS A 196 7.65 8.81 7.41
CA CYS A 196 7.83 8.35 8.79
C CYS A 196 7.47 9.42 9.83
N THR A 197 7.69 10.71 9.51
CA THR A 197 7.30 11.81 10.39
C THR A 197 5.78 11.98 10.44
N ALA A 198 5.11 11.79 9.29
CA ALA A 198 3.65 11.90 9.20
C ALA A 198 2.92 10.67 9.78
N HIS A 199 3.59 9.51 9.79
CA HIS A 199 3.01 8.24 10.24
C HIS A 199 3.94 7.53 11.23
N PRO A 200 4.09 8.05 12.46
CA PRO A 200 4.97 7.48 13.48
C PRO A 200 4.45 6.15 14.04
N ASP A 201 3.19 5.83 13.79
CA ASP A 201 2.48 4.61 14.15
C ASP A 201 2.74 3.43 13.20
N ALA A 202 3.42 3.67 12.07
CA ALA A 202 3.79 2.61 11.14
C ALA A 202 4.69 1.58 11.83
N SER A 203 4.47 0.29 11.53
CA SER A 203 5.28 -0.80 12.08
C SER A 203 6.43 -1.18 11.16
N ILE A 204 6.22 -1.08 9.86
CA ILE A 204 7.19 -1.48 8.82
C ILE A 204 7.13 -0.46 7.68
N VAL A 205 8.29 -0.13 7.15
CA VAL A 205 8.46 0.70 5.96
C VAL A 205 8.99 -0.15 4.82
N VAL A 206 8.33 -0.13 3.68
CA VAL A 206 8.83 -0.74 2.44
C VAL A 206 9.02 0.36 1.40
N LEU A 207 10.28 0.58 1.03
CA LEU A 207 10.64 1.49 -0.05
C LEU A 207 10.83 0.71 -1.34
N VAL A 208 10.04 1.03 -2.35
CA VAL A 208 10.16 0.51 -3.71
C VAL A 208 10.75 1.59 -4.61
N THR A 209 11.85 1.27 -5.28
CA THR A 209 12.59 2.21 -6.12
C THR A 209 13.33 1.49 -7.24
N GLY A 210 13.80 2.23 -8.24
CA GLY A 210 14.68 1.71 -9.29
C GLY A 210 16.11 1.48 -8.80
N GLN A 211 16.92 0.89 -9.67
CA GLN A 211 18.32 0.54 -9.35
C GLN A 211 19.29 1.72 -9.47
N GLN A 212 18.87 2.84 -10.05
CA GLN A 212 19.76 3.99 -10.28
C GLN A 212 19.90 4.90 -9.05
N VAL A 213 19.17 4.61 -7.98
CA VAL A 213 19.30 5.37 -6.72
C VAL A 213 20.67 5.15 -6.11
N ASP A 214 21.34 6.24 -5.79
CA ASP A 214 22.64 6.20 -5.13
C ASP A 214 22.53 5.49 -3.76
N ARG A 215 23.51 4.63 -3.47
CA ARG A 215 23.62 3.92 -2.19
C ARG A 215 23.68 4.89 -1.01
N ALA A 216 24.27 6.07 -1.17
CA ALA A 216 24.31 7.09 -0.14
C ALA A 216 22.91 7.64 0.18
N VAL A 217 22.04 7.80 -0.84
CA VAL A 217 20.63 8.17 -0.65
C VAL A 217 19.89 7.10 0.12
N LEU A 218 20.05 5.83 -0.26
CA LEU A 218 19.42 4.70 0.44
C LEU A 218 19.91 4.56 1.88
N ALA A 219 21.20 4.81 2.13
CA ALA A 219 21.75 4.79 3.49
C ALA A 219 21.14 5.92 4.35
N ARG A 220 20.99 7.13 3.80
CA ARG A 220 20.30 8.23 4.49
C ARG A 220 18.83 7.93 4.74
N ALA A 221 18.12 7.38 3.73
CA ALA A 221 16.74 6.95 3.87
C ALA A 221 16.56 5.98 5.06
N ARG A 222 17.45 4.98 5.16
CA ARG A 222 17.47 4.03 6.27
C ARG A 222 17.72 4.70 7.63
N GLY A 223 18.56 5.74 7.66
CA GLY A 223 18.84 6.53 8.88
C GLY A 223 17.64 7.37 9.33
N PHE A 224 16.73 7.75 8.43
CA PHE A 224 15.51 8.48 8.76
C PHE A 224 14.34 7.57 9.19
N ALA A 225 14.41 6.28 8.90
CA ALA A 225 13.39 5.33 9.31
C ALA A 225 13.66 4.87 10.76
N PRO A 226 12.84 5.26 11.74
CA PRO A 226 12.97 4.80 13.13
C PRO A 226 12.50 3.34 13.28
N LEU A 227 12.01 2.74 12.20
CA LEU A 227 11.34 1.45 12.10
C LEU A 227 12.11 0.51 11.18
N PRO A 228 11.87 -0.80 11.25
CA PRO A 228 12.39 -1.73 10.27
C PRO A 228 12.03 -1.31 8.85
N MET A 229 13.04 -1.10 8.03
CA MET A 229 12.88 -0.68 6.63
C MET A 229 13.39 -1.75 5.68
N VAL A 230 12.54 -2.17 4.76
CA VAL A 230 12.88 -3.04 3.63
C VAL A 230 12.99 -2.17 2.39
N THR A 231 14.10 -2.30 1.68
CA THR A 231 14.27 -1.64 0.37
C THR A 231 14.18 -2.67 -0.72
N VAL A 232 13.24 -2.47 -1.65
CA VAL A 232 13.09 -3.26 -2.86
C VAL A 232 13.62 -2.42 -4.01
N ALA A 233 14.86 -2.68 -4.41
CA ALA A 233 15.46 -2.09 -5.61
C ALA A 233 15.37 -3.11 -6.76
N LEU A 234 14.85 -2.67 -7.89
CA LEU A 234 14.77 -3.50 -9.09
C LEU A 234 16.19 -3.77 -9.62
N ARG A 235 16.47 -5.03 -9.93
CA ARG A 235 17.65 -5.40 -10.73
C ARG A 235 17.13 -5.86 -12.10
N ALA A 236 17.71 -5.28 -13.15
CA ALA A 236 17.57 -5.79 -14.50
C ALA A 236 18.22 -7.16 -14.64
#